data_456dcae7bd5d546102ba06e7a384caff
#
_entry.id   456dcae7bd5d546102ba06e7a384caff
#
_cell.length_a   1.000
_cell.length_b   1.000
_cell.length_c   1.000
_cell.angle_alpha   90.00
_cell.angle_beta   90.00
_cell.angle_gamma   90.00
#
_symmetry.space_group_name_H-M   'P 1'
#
loop_
_entity.id
_entity.type
_entity.pdbx_description
1 polymer ?
#
loop_
_entity_poly.entity_id
_entity_poly.type
_entity_poly.pdbx_seq_one_letter_code
_entity_poly.pdbx_strand_id
1 'polypeptide(L)'
;YRQLEQLGTGHAIMCAEESLSGPSIIAYADTMIQGKVEINPEVDGMIWVKKVKNPSSYGVVNLDKEFNITELIEKPKNFISDLAVVGIYYFKDISLIRDELRTHLQDKLPPGKEYLLNHGIEKMIEKKMIFKAQEIDIWMDCGTPKLLIESAKIIMKSNEDLSNEDNFYRQGNVKINHPVFIGENVIVKDSTIGPYVSIGDNCIISDSNVESTLIYNNVKVSNATIQNSILGSNTIYDGSNKEIFLGDYSQINNDE
;
A
#
# COMPACT_ATOMS: atom_id res chain seq x y z
N TYR A 1 -0.32 -12.09 16.09
CA TYR A 1 -1.66 -11.72 16.59
C TYR A 1 -2.62 -11.61 15.41
N ARG A 2 -3.92 -11.82 15.67
CA ARG A 2 -4.95 -11.76 14.62
C ARG A 2 -6.11 -10.90 15.06
N GLN A 3 -6.48 -9.93 14.23
CA GLN A 3 -7.72 -9.17 14.39
C GLN A 3 -8.88 -10.00 13.79
N LEU A 4 -9.83 -10.43 14.63
CA LEU A 4 -10.98 -11.22 14.19
C LEU A 4 -12.12 -10.36 13.66
N GLU A 5 -12.29 -9.17 14.23
CA GLU A 5 -13.30 -8.18 13.83
C GLU A 5 -12.61 -6.92 13.35
N GLN A 6 -12.99 -6.41 12.18
CA GLN A 6 -12.37 -5.22 11.57
C GLN A 6 -12.93 -3.93 12.22
N LEU A 7 -12.45 -3.61 13.41
CA LEU A 7 -12.91 -2.46 14.19
C LEU A 7 -11.99 -1.23 14.08
N GLY A 8 -11.04 -1.23 13.16
CA GLY A 8 -10.12 -0.13 12.90
C GLY A 8 -8.67 -0.40 13.30
N THR A 9 -7.78 0.54 12.94
CA THR A 9 -6.32 0.40 13.10
C THR A 9 -5.87 0.39 14.57
N GLY A 10 -6.52 1.17 15.43
CA GLY A 10 -6.24 1.15 16.88
C GLY A 10 -6.61 -0.20 17.50
N HIS A 11 -7.75 -0.78 17.10
CA HIS A 11 -8.14 -2.12 17.55
C HIS A 11 -7.17 -3.19 17.03
N ALA A 12 -6.69 -3.08 15.79
CA ALA A 12 -5.70 -4.01 15.24
C ALA A 12 -4.41 -4.03 16.05
N ILE A 13 -3.91 -2.86 16.45
CA ILE A 13 -2.73 -2.72 17.29
C ILE A 13 -2.96 -3.36 18.66
N MET A 14 -4.13 -3.13 19.26
CA MET A 14 -4.49 -3.68 20.56
C MET A 14 -4.68 -5.22 20.55
N CYS A 15 -4.85 -5.85 19.40
CA CYS A 15 -4.77 -7.31 19.32
C CYS A 15 -3.39 -7.86 19.72
N ALA A 16 -2.35 -7.01 19.69
CA ALA A 16 -1.00 -7.33 20.12
C ALA A 16 -0.63 -6.71 21.49
N GLU A 17 -1.62 -6.35 22.31
CA GLU A 17 -1.47 -5.58 23.54
C GLU A 17 -0.34 -6.06 24.45
N GLU A 18 -0.22 -7.38 24.66
CA GLU A 18 0.80 -7.99 25.51
C GLU A 18 2.24 -7.74 25.04
N SER A 19 2.43 -7.44 23.75
CA SER A 19 3.74 -7.15 23.14
C SER A 19 4.05 -5.66 23.02
N LEU A 20 3.12 -4.78 23.38
CA LEU A 20 3.29 -3.34 23.25
C LEU A 20 4.05 -2.76 24.43
N SER A 21 5.40 -2.73 24.35
CA SER A 21 6.28 -2.15 25.36
C SER A 21 7.58 -1.64 24.74
N GLY A 22 8.11 -0.51 25.28
CA GLY A 22 9.37 0.09 24.85
C GLY A 22 9.34 0.73 23.47
N PRO A 23 10.53 1.06 22.91
CA PRO A 23 10.62 1.70 21.59
C PRO A 23 10.09 0.80 20.49
N SER A 24 9.21 1.34 19.64
CA SER A 24 8.54 0.53 18.60
C SER A 24 8.20 1.34 17.36
N ILE A 25 8.13 0.66 16.24
CA ILE A 25 7.63 1.19 14.98
C ILE A 25 6.34 0.47 14.62
N ILE A 26 5.32 1.24 14.25
CA ILE A 26 4.12 0.74 13.59
C ILE A 26 4.21 1.09 12.12
N ALA A 27 4.05 0.11 11.22
CA ALA A 27 3.96 0.33 9.79
C ALA A 27 2.74 -0.42 9.23
N TYR A 28 1.93 0.27 8.44
CA TYR A 28 0.82 -0.36 7.74
C TYR A 28 1.33 -1.17 6.56
N ALA A 29 0.77 -2.37 6.37
CA ALA A 29 1.27 -3.32 5.37
C ALA A 29 1.00 -2.93 3.91
N ASP A 30 0.09 -2.00 3.68
CA ASP A 30 -0.27 -1.42 2.39
C ASP A 30 0.47 -0.10 2.08
N THR A 31 1.50 0.21 2.85
CA THR A 31 2.32 1.41 2.70
C THR A 31 3.73 1.04 2.28
N MET A 32 4.20 1.63 1.20
CA MET A 32 5.60 1.57 0.78
C MET A 32 6.18 2.98 0.72
N ILE A 33 7.41 3.14 1.19
CA ILE A 33 8.12 4.43 1.16
C ILE A 33 9.51 4.27 0.55
N GLN A 34 9.99 5.34 -0.06
CA GLN A 34 11.39 5.49 -0.46
C GLN A 34 11.91 6.83 0.03
N GLY A 35 13.10 6.82 0.58
CA GLY A 35 13.74 7.99 1.17
C GLY A 35 14.44 7.66 2.48
N LYS A 36 14.98 8.70 3.11
CA LYS A 36 15.70 8.57 4.38
C LYS A 36 14.72 8.51 5.55
N VAL A 37 14.79 7.43 6.32
CA VAL A 37 14.04 7.25 7.56
C VAL A 37 14.98 7.48 8.74
N GLU A 38 14.80 8.58 9.46
CA GLU A 38 15.59 8.91 10.65
C GLU A 38 14.69 8.87 11.89
N ILE A 39 15.18 8.25 12.95
CA ILE A 39 14.51 8.22 14.24
C ILE A 39 15.20 9.20 15.19
N ASN A 40 14.41 10.10 15.77
CA ASN A 40 14.87 10.95 16.88
C ASN A 40 14.41 10.34 18.22
N PRO A 41 15.31 9.74 19.02
CA PRO A 41 14.94 9.09 20.26
C PRO A 41 14.62 10.06 21.42
N GLU A 42 14.83 11.37 21.21
CA GLU A 42 14.59 12.39 22.24
C GLU A 42 13.12 12.83 22.30
N VAL A 43 12.33 12.54 21.26
CA VAL A 43 10.89 12.86 21.23
C VAL A 43 10.04 11.65 21.61
N ASP A 44 8.79 11.89 22.01
CA ASP A 44 7.87 10.82 22.43
C ASP A 44 7.40 9.97 21.25
N GLY A 45 7.34 10.58 20.05
CA GLY A 45 7.01 9.87 18.83
C GLY A 45 7.37 10.62 17.56
N MET A 46 7.34 9.90 16.44
CA MET A 46 7.50 10.47 15.11
C MET A 46 6.43 9.91 14.17
N ILE A 47 6.00 10.74 13.24
CA ILE A 47 5.06 10.37 12.18
C ILE A 47 5.68 10.74 10.84
N TRP A 48 5.76 9.77 9.93
CA TRP A 48 6.18 10.06 8.56
C TRP A 48 5.01 10.58 7.76
N VAL A 49 5.28 11.65 7.01
CA VAL A 49 4.27 12.40 6.26
C VAL A 49 4.69 12.63 4.82
N LYS A 50 3.72 12.90 3.95
CA LYS A 50 3.95 13.28 2.56
C LYS A 50 3.00 14.40 2.15
N LYS A 51 3.51 15.38 1.40
CA LYS A 51 2.66 16.38 0.73
C LYS A 51 1.86 15.73 -0.37
N VAL A 52 0.54 15.90 -0.32
CA VAL A 52 -0.40 15.36 -1.29
C VAL A 52 -1.33 16.46 -1.83
N LYS A 53 -1.78 16.31 -3.09
CA LYS A 53 -2.70 17.25 -3.70
C LYS A 53 -4.12 17.17 -3.13
N ASN A 54 -4.54 15.98 -2.72
CA ASN A 54 -5.88 15.75 -2.17
C ASN A 54 -5.76 15.03 -0.81
N PRO A 55 -5.69 15.77 0.31
CA PRO A 55 -5.48 15.20 1.63
C PRO A 55 -6.74 14.63 2.29
N SER A 56 -7.94 14.84 1.74
CA SER A 56 -9.22 14.51 2.38
C SER A 56 -9.43 13.02 2.68
N SER A 57 -8.65 12.14 2.05
CA SER A 57 -8.74 10.69 2.23
C SER A 57 -7.81 10.15 3.33
N TYR A 58 -6.97 11.01 3.91
CA TYR A 58 -5.91 10.63 4.83
C TYR A 58 -6.01 11.38 6.17
N GLY A 59 -5.34 10.87 7.18
CA GLY A 59 -4.98 11.68 8.33
C GLY A 59 -4.00 12.77 7.92
N VAL A 60 -4.17 13.99 8.43
CA VAL A 60 -3.28 15.12 8.14
C VAL A 60 -2.73 15.74 9.42
N VAL A 61 -1.57 16.39 9.33
CA VAL A 61 -0.94 17.03 10.47
C VAL A 61 -0.68 18.52 10.23
N ASN A 62 -0.87 19.33 11.29
CA ASN A 62 -0.35 20.69 11.38
C ASN A 62 0.94 20.69 12.20
N LEU A 63 1.89 21.53 11.82
CA LEU A 63 3.21 21.63 12.41
C LEU A 63 3.47 23.03 12.96
N ASP A 64 4.26 23.12 14.02
CA ASP A 64 4.89 24.37 14.44
C ASP A 64 6.20 24.63 13.66
N LYS A 65 6.91 25.71 14.03
CA LYS A 65 8.16 26.10 13.37
C LYS A 65 9.32 25.13 13.62
N GLU A 66 9.19 24.25 14.61
CA GLU A 66 10.18 23.26 15.02
C GLU A 66 9.85 21.86 14.49
N PHE A 67 8.85 21.76 13.59
CA PHE A 67 8.31 20.51 13.03
C PHE A 67 7.65 19.61 14.08
N ASN A 68 7.24 20.15 15.25
CA ASN A 68 6.41 19.41 16.17
C ASN A 68 4.96 19.39 15.65
N ILE A 69 4.32 18.25 15.79
CA ILE A 69 2.91 18.08 15.41
C ILE A 69 2.05 18.75 16.46
N THR A 70 1.32 19.78 16.06
CA THR A 70 0.40 20.52 16.93
C THR A 70 -1.02 19.98 16.87
N GLU A 71 -1.35 19.33 15.76
CA GLU A 71 -2.68 18.79 15.51
C GLU A 71 -2.59 17.64 14.51
N LEU A 72 -3.37 16.59 14.73
CA LEU A 72 -3.55 15.47 13.81
C LEU A 72 -5.05 15.28 13.62
N ILE A 73 -5.53 15.25 12.38
CA ILE A 73 -6.96 15.13 12.08
C ILE A 73 -7.17 14.04 11.04
N GLU A 74 -8.02 13.07 11.37
CA GLU A 74 -8.37 11.98 10.45
C GLU A 74 -9.40 12.43 9.42
N LYS A 75 -9.09 12.29 8.13
CA LYS A 75 -9.97 12.54 6.97
C LYS A 75 -10.77 13.84 7.10
N PRO A 76 -10.10 15.00 7.14
CA PRO A 76 -10.76 16.26 7.38
C PRO A 76 -11.74 16.62 6.26
N LYS A 77 -12.94 17.12 6.63
CA LYS A 77 -13.94 17.57 5.65
C LYS A 77 -13.56 18.88 4.96
N ASN A 78 -12.80 19.73 5.65
CA ASN A 78 -12.27 20.98 5.12
C ASN A 78 -10.76 20.85 5.00
N PHE A 79 -10.16 21.65 4.10
CA PHE A 79 -8.70 21.68 4.01
C PHE A 79 -8.08 22.19 5.31
N ILE A 80 -7.19 21.40 5.89
CA ILE A 80 -6.43 21.70 7.12
C ILE A 80 -4.95 21.81 6.78
N SER A 81 -4.40 20.79 6.11
CA SER A 81 -2.99 20.68 5.75
C SER A 81 -2.84 19.78 4.52
N ASP A 82 -1.78 19.96 3.77
CA ASP A 82 -1.40 19.07 2.66
C ASP A 82 -0.46 17.93 3.10
N LEU A 83 -0.07 17.89 4.39
CA LEU A 83 0.81 16.88 4.97
C LEU A 83 0.00 15.66 5.42
N ALA A 84 -0.12 14.68 4.53
CA ALA A 84 -0.79 13.42 4.81
C ALA A 84 0.11 12.45 5.60
N VAL A 85 -0.46 11.76 6.57
CA VAL A 85 0.18 10.68 7.32
C VAL A 85 0.32 9.45 6.43
N VAL A 86 1.52 8.90 6.33
CA VAL A 86 1.79 7.78 5.42
C VAL A 86 1.56 6.39 6.01
N GLY A 87 1.18 6.32 7.29
CA GLY A 87 0.94 5.03 7.95
C GLY A 87 2.20 4.40 8.57
N ILE A 88 3.23 5.19 8.82
CA ILE A 88 4.44 4.78 9.57
C ILE A 88 4.61 5.70 10.77
N TYR A 89 4.84 5.09 11.92
CA TYR A 89 4.90 5.78 13.21
C TYR A 89 6.03 5.18 14.06
N TYR A 90 6.75 6.03 14.77
CA TYR A 90 7.67 5.63 15.84
C TYR A 90 7.14 6.10 17.16
N PHE A 91 7.26 5.27 18.18
CA PHE A 91 6.98 5.58 19.58
C PHE A 91 8.22 5.28 20.41
N LYS A 92 8.65 6.25 21.23
CA LYS A 92 9.72 6.07 22.21
C LYS A 92 9.35 5.01 23.25
N ASP A 93 8.08 5.00 23.64
CA ASP A 93 7.47 3.96 24.47
C ASP A 93 6.04 3.70 23.99
N ILE A 94 5.84 2.56 23.31
CA ILE A 94 4.54 2.17 22.77
C ILE A 94 3.52 1.84 23.84
N SER A 95 3.94 1.63 25.10
CA SER A 95 3.01 1.38 26.20
C SER A 95 2.07 2.56 26.45
N LEU A 96 2.52 3.78 26.13
CA LEU A 96 1.73 5.01 26.33
C LEU A 96 0.55 5.06 25.35
N ILE A 97 0.78 4.77 24.05
CA ILE A 97 -0.32 4.69 23.07
C ILE A 97 -1.22 3.49 23.34
N ARG A 98 -0.66 2.34 23.79
CA ARG A 98 -1.45 1.20 24.25
C ARG A 98 -2.47 1.59 25.30
N ASP A 99 -2.07 2.37 26.30
CA ASP A 99 -2.93 2.78 27.40
C ASP A 99 -4.02 3.78 26.93
N GLU A 100 -3.70 4.69 25.98
CA GLU A 100 -4.70 5.54 25.33
C GLU A 100 -5.72 4.73 24.52
N LEU A 101 -5.23 3.80 23.71
CA LEU A 101 -6.09 2.93 22.88
C LEU A 101 -6.97 2.02 23.75
N ARG A 102 -6.45 1.49 24.85
CA ARG A 102 -7.24 0.69 25.81
C ARG A 102 -8.41 1.50 26.37
N THR A 103 -8.17 2.76 26.70
CA THR A 103 -9.23 3.67 27.17
C THR A 103 -10.24 3.93 26.06
N HIS A 104 -9.76 4.24 24.86
CA HIS A 104 -10.62 4.51 23.70
C HIS A 104 -11.49 3.32 23.27
N LEU A 105 -10.99 2.08 23.42
CA LEU A 105 -11.77 0.87 23.13
C LEU A 105 -12.94 0.62 24.10
N GLN A 106 -12.97 1.30 25.24
CA GLN A 106 -14.11 1.28 26.18
C GLN A 106 -15.25 2.22 25.75
N ASP A 107 -14.96 3.17 24.85
CA ASP A 107 -15.96 4.09 24.32
C ASP A 107 -16.89 3.37 23.36
N LYS A 108 -18.18 3.63 23.47
CA LYS A 108 -19.15 3.10 22.53
C LYS A 108 -19.19 3.97 21.28
N LEU A 109 -18.55 3.53 20.19
CA LEU A 109 -18.54 4.28 18.94
C LEU A 109 -19.91 4.21 18.23
N PRO A 110 -20.29 5.29 17.52
CA PRO A 110 -21.42 5.26 16.60
C PRO A 110 -21.26 4.20 15.51
N PRO A 111 -22.36 3.64 14.95
CA PRO A 111 -22.29 2.70 13.85
C PRO A 111 -21.48 3.25 12.66
N GLY A 112 -20.60 2.43 12.10
CA GLY A 112 -19.72 2.79 10.98
C GLY A 112 -18.52 3.66 11.36
N LYS A 113 -18.24 3.85 12.65
CA LYS A 113 -17.00 4.44 13.14
C LYS A 113 -16.03 3.36 13.60
N GLU A 114 -14.73 3.67 13.52
CA GLU A 114 -13.63 2.75 13.81
C GLU A 114 -12.75 3.31 14.93
N TYR A 115 -12.11 2.41 15.67
CA TYR A 115 -11.08 2.75 16.64
C TYR A 115 -9.75 2.97 15.92
N LEU A 116 -9.41 4.21 15.66
CA LEU A 116 -8.23 4.59 14.89
C LEU A 116 -7.01 4.86 15.78
N LEU A 117 -5.82 4.48 15.32
CA LEU A 117 -4.55 4.83 15.96
C LEU A 117 -4.41 6.34 16.14
N ASN A 118 -4.79 7.11 15.12
CA ASN A 118 -4.65 8.56 15.12
C ASN A 118 -5.40 9.23 16.29
N HIS A 119 -6.56 8.72 16.72
CA HIS A 119 -7.27 9.24 17.89
C HIS A 119 -6.47 9.06 19.19
N GLY A 120 -5.74 7.95 19.32
CA GLY A 120 -4.84 7.77 20.47
C GLY A 120 -3.67 8.76 20.46
N ILE A 121 -3.09 9.00 19.26
CA ILE A 121 -2.00 9.97 19.10
C ILE A 121 -2.49 11.40 19.38
N GLU A 122 -3.69 11.78 18.92
CA GLU A 122 -4.32 13.07 19.24
C GLU A 122 -4.37 13.29 20.76
N LYS A 123 -4.79 12.25 21.52
CA LYS A 123 -4.83 12.33 22.98
C LYS A 123 -3.45 12.49 23.62
N MET A 124 -2.42 11.85 23.08
CA MET A 124 -1.04 12.04 23.54
C MET A 124 -0.56 13.47 23.26
N ILE A 125 -0.86 14.06 22.11
CA ILE A 125 -0.53 15.45 21.77
C ILE A 125 -1.28 16.42 22.69
N GLU A 126 -2.57 16.20 22.98
CA GLU A 126 -3.35 16.98 23.96
C GLU A 126 -2.68 16.97 25.36
N LYS A 127 -2.07 15.86 25.74
CA LYS A 127 -1.29 15.69 26.99
C LYS A 127 0.12 16.29 26.92
N LYS A 128 0.43 17.05 25.85
CA LYS A 128 1.71 17.75 25.64
C LYS A 128 2.90 16.83 25.38
N MET A 129 2.66 15.61 24.91
CA MET A 129 3.72 14.75 24.41
C MET A 129 4.22 15.27 23.07
N ILE A 130 5.52 15.15 22.82
CA ILE A 130 6.17 15.73 21.65
C ILE A 130 6.22 14.71 20.54
N PHE A 131 5.45 14.96 19.50
CA PHE A 131 5.51 14.22 18.23
C PHE A 131 6.12 15.10 17.14
N LYS A 132 7.10 14.56 16.40
CA LYS A 132 7.67 15.25 15.23
C LYS A 132 7.22 14.60 13.94
N ALA A 133 7.05 15.45 12.92
CA ALA A 133 6.84 14.98 11.56
C ALA A 133 8.17 14.93 10.79
N GLN A 134 8.31 13.89 9.95
CA GLN A 134 9.37 13.81 8.94
C GLN A 134 8.75 13.56 7.57
N GLU A 135 9.03 14.46 6.62
CA GLU A 135 8.59 14.27 5.24
C GLU A 135 9.46 13.21 4.55
N ILE A 136 8.83 12.32 3.78
CA ILE A 136 9.50 11.30 2.95
C ILE A 136 9.53 11.73 1.48
N ASP A 137 10.49 11.17 0.71
CA ASP A 137 10.66 11.51 -0.69
C ASP A 137 9.55 10.91 -1.56
N ILE A 138 9.29 9.61 -1.44
CA ILE A 138 8.27 8.90 -2.20
C ILE A 138 7.40 8.08 -1.25
N TRP A 139 6.11 8.23 -1.39
CA TRP A 139 5.09 7.42 -0.74
C TRP A 139 4.24 6.73 -1.80
N MET A 140 4.04 5.45 -1.62
CA MET A 140 3.21 4.59 -2.45
C MET A 140 2.15 3.93 -1.57
N ASP A 141 0.91 4.38 -1.73
CA ASP A 141 -0.26 3.76 -1.12
C ASP A 141 -0.68 2.56 -1.98
N CYS A 142 -0.76 1.38 -1.38
CA CYS A 142 -1.14 0.13 -2.04
C CYS A 142 -2.50 -0.39 -1.54
N GLY A 143 -3.28 0.41 -0.84
CA GLY A 143 -4.54 0.02 -0.20
C GLY A 143 -5.70 -0.27 -1.17
N THR A 144 -5.57 0.03 -2.47
CA THR A 144 -6.55 -0.34 -3.50
C THR A 144 -5.87 -0.92 -4.73
N PRO A 145 -6.57 -1.75 -5.55
CA PRO A 145 -6.00 -2.31 -6.77
C PRO A 145 -5.42 -1.24 -7.71
N LYS A 146 -6.12 -0.12 -7.88
CA LYS A 146 -5.66 0.99 -8.72
C LYS A 146 -4.37 1.62 -8.18
N LEU A 147 -4.30 1.90 -6.90
CA LEU A 147 -3.11 2.46 -6.25
C LEU A 147 -1.94 1.48 -6.28
N LEU A 148 -2.20 0.18 -6.13
CA LEU A 148 -1.16 -0.85 -6.25
C LEU A 148 -0.54 -0.87 -7.65
N ILE A 149 -1.33 -0.75 -8.72
CA ILE A 149 -0.83 -0.65 -10.10
C ILE A 149 0.01 0.62 -10.28
N GLU A 150 -0.46 1.77 -9.77
CA GLU A 150 0.30 3.02 -9.86
C GLU A 150 1.61 2.95 -9.07
N SER A 151 1.61 2.34 -7.90
CA SER A 151 2.80 2.10 -7.08
C SER A 151 3.81 1.21 -7.81
N ALA A 152 3.34 0.15 -8.45
CA ALA A 152 4.19 -0.72 -9.27
C ALA A 152 4.83 0.02 -10.45
N LYS A 153 4.10 0.94 -11.11
CA LYS A 153 4.66 1.79 -12.17
C LYS A 153 5.78 2.69 -11.66
N ILE A 154 5.64 3.24 -10.44
CA ILE A 154 6.68 4.07 -9.81
C ILE A 154 7.95 3.24 -9.57
N ILE A 155 7.79 2.03 -8.99
CA ILE A 155 8.90 1.12 -8.72
C ILE A 155 9.61 0.72 -10.02
N MET A 156 8.86 0.36 -11.05
CA MET A 156 9.44 -0.04 -12.34
C MET A 156 10.19 1.10 -13.03
N LYS A 157 9.74 2.35 -12.89
CA LYS A 157 10.45 3.52 -13.41
C LYS A 157 11.76 3.83 -12.68
N SER A 158 11.81 3.57 -11.37
CA SER A 158 12.99 3.87 -10.55
C SER A 158 14.06 2.78 -10.59
N ASN A 159 13.74 1.59 -11.13
CA ASN A 159 14.64 0.44 -11.18
C ASN A 159 14.79 -0.03 -12.64
N GLU A 160 15.70 0.58 -13.39
CA GLU A 160 15.99 0.19 -14.78
C GLU A 160 16.55 -1.24 -14.90
N ASP A 161 17.17 -1.78 -13.83
CA ASP A 161 17.75 -3.13 -13.78
C ASP A 161 16.73 -4.26 -13.56
N LEU A 162 15.43 -3.96 -13.43
CA LEU A 162 14.39 -4.99 -13.22
C LEU A 162 14.12 -5.85 -14.48
N SER A 163 14.67 -5.51 -15.64
CA SER A 163 14.47 -6.25 -16.88
C SER A 163 15.35 -7.49 -16.93
N ASN A 164 14.86 -8.60 -16.38
CA ASN A 164 15.49 -9.92 -16.53
C ASN A 164 15.10 -10.53 -17.87
N GLU A 165 15.62 -10.01 -18.99
CA GLU A 165 15.28 -10.48 -20.34
C GLU A 165 15.73 -11.92 -20.63
N ASP A 166 16.69 -12.45 -19.87
CA ASP A 166 17.28 -13.76 -20.09
C ASP A 166 16.53 -14.92 -19.39
N ASN A 167 15.53 -14.62 -18.56
CA ASN A 167 14.92 -15.62 -17.68
C ASN A 167 13.58 -16.20 -18.16
N PHE A 168 13.13 -15.88 -19.38
CA PHE A 168 11.87 -16.40 -19.87
C PHE A 168 11.96 -16.99 -21.27
N TYR A 169 11.05 -17.92 -21.61
CA TYR A 169 11.01 -18.59 -22.89
C TYR A 169 10.14 -17.81 -23.88
N ARG A 170 10.74 -17.39 -25.00
CA ARG A 170 10.04 -16.72 -26.12
C ARG A 170 9.67 -17.72 -27.20
N GLN A 171 8.42 -17.69 -27.65
CA GLN A 171 7.93 -18.53 -28.77
C GLN A 171 7.18 -17.64 -29.77
N GLY A 172 7.49 -17.78 -31.05
CA GLY A 172 6.85 -17.00 -32.11
C GLY A 172 7.22 -15.51 -32.08
N ASN A 173 6.25 -14.67 -32.36
CA ASN A 173 6.42 -13.20 -32.42
C ASN A 173 6.17 -12.54 -31.05
N VAL A 174 7.23 -12.30 -30.28
CA VAL A 174 7.15 -11.69 -28.95
C VAL A 174 7.76 -10.29 -28.96
N LYS A 175 6.97 -9.30 -28.54
CA LYS A 175 7.41 -7.91 -28.36
C LYS A 175 7.36 -7.52 -26.89
N ILE A 176 8.47 -6.98 -26.38
CA ILE A 176 8.55 -6.45 -25.01
C ILE A 176 8.72 -4.93 -25.08
N ASN A 177 7.84 -4.20 -24.40
CA ASN A 177 7.90 -2.75 -24.24
C ASN A 177 8.23 -2.44 -22.77
N HIS A 178 9.42 -1.95 -22.51
CA HIS A 178 9.87 -1.64 -21.13
C HIS A 178 9.15 -0.43 -20.51
N PRO A 179 9.11 -0.32 -19.15
CA PRO A 179 9.65 -1.28 -18.20
C PRO A 179 8.74 -2.49 -17.98
N VAL A 180 9.34 -3.66 -17.81
CA VAL A 180 8.67 -4.95 -17.57
C VAL A 180 9.51 -5.76 -16.58
N PHE A 181 8.86 -6.42 -15.64
CA PHE A 181 9.46 -7.46 -14.80
C PHE A 181 8.89 -8.82 -15.20
N ILE A 182 9.78 -9.81 -15.41
CA ILE A 182 9.37 -11.18 -15.75
C ILE A 182 10.09 -12.14 -14.80
N GLY A 183 9.31 -12.95 -14.09
CA GLY A 183 9.79 -13.97 -13.15
C GLY A 183 10.39 -15.21 -13.84
N GLU A 184 10.64 -16.22 -13.04
CA GLU A 184 11.25 -17.47 -13.49
C GLU A 184 10.25 -18.39 -14.23
N ASN A 185 10.74 -19.19 -15.18
CA ASN A 185 9.96 -20.20 -15.92
C ASN A 185 8.72 -19.63 -16.64
N VAL A 186 8.75 -18.35 -17.03
CA VAL A 186 7.67 -17.73 -17.80
C VAL A 186 7.79 -18.10 -19.27
N ILE A 187 6.65 -18.39 -19.89
CA ILE A 187 6.55 -18.65 -21.34
C ILE A 187 5.69 -17.55 -21.95
N VAL A 188 6.25 -16.84 -22.94
CA VAL A 188 5.51 -15.84 -23.73
C VAL A 188 5.50 -16.28 -25.18
N LYS A 189 4.30 -16.38 -25.77
CA LYS A 189 4.10 -16.82 -27.15
C LYS A 189 3.24 -15.81 -27.92
N ASP A 190 3.68 -15.41 -29.12
CA ASP A 190 2.91 -14.57 -30.06
C ASP A 190 2.19 -13.38 -29.39
N SER A 191 2.89 -12.65 -28.49
CA SER A 191 2.29 -11.69 -27.59
C SER A 191 3.11 -10.39 -27.47
N THR A 192 2.42 -9.30 -27.10
CA THR A 192 3.06 -8.02 -26.74
C THR A 192 2.90 -7.78 -25.23
N ILE A 193 4.03 -7.58 -24.54
CA ILE A 193 4.07 -7.35 -23.09
C ILE A 193 4.65 -5.97 -22.79
N GLY A 194 3.96 -5.21 -21.97
CA GLY A 194 4.40 -3.88 -21.53
C GLY A 194 3.82 -2.72 -22.32
N PRO A 195 4.07 -1.48 -21.85
CA PRO A 195 4.91 -1.17 -20.68
C PRO A 195 4.21 -1.40 -19.34
N TYR A 196 5.00 -1.37 -18.25
CA TYR A 196 4.53 -1.47 -16.87
C TYR A 196 3.80 -2.78 -16.55
N VAL A 197 4.38 -3.90 -16.95
CA VAL A 197 3.87 -5.23 -16.65
C VAL A 197 4.82 -5.97 -15.71
N SER A 198 4.27 -6.53 -14.66
CA SER A 198 4.98 -7.46 -13.77
C SER A 198 4.36 -8.85 -13.93
N ILE A 199 5.18 -9.83 -14.26
CA ILE A 199 4.78 -11.24 -14.43
C ILE A 199 5.53 -12.05 -13.38
N GLY A 200 4.80 -12.76 -12.53
CA GLY A 200 5.34 -13.70 -11.56
C GLY A 200 5.80 -15.01 -12.19
N ASP A 201 6.26 -15.92 -11.36
CA ASP A 201 6.87 -17.18 -11.79
C ASP A 201 5.86 -18.16 -12.41
N ASN A 202 6.36 -19.04 -13.30
CA ASN A 202 5.63 -20.15 -13.92
C ASN A 202 4.36 -19.70 -14.67
N CYS A 203 4.36 -18.52 -15.26
CA CYS A 203 3.24 -17.99 -16.04
C CYS A 203 3.35 -18.37 -17.52
N ILE A 204 2.21 -18.49 -18.17
CA ILE A 204 2.12 -18.72 -19.62
C ILE A 204 1.21 -17.64 -20.22
N ILE A 205 1.75 -16.87 -21.17
CA ILE A 205 0.99 -15.84 -21.89
C ILE A 205 1.08 -16.10 -23.37
N SER A 206 -0.05 -16.26 -24.04
CA SER A 206 -0.11 -16.54 -25.47
C SER A 206 -1.16 -15.70 -26.18
N ASP A 207 -0.85 -15.33 -27.43
CA ASP A 207 -1.77 -14.64 -28.34
C ASP A 207 -2.44 -13.42 -27.71
N SER A 208 -1.66 -12.61 -26.93
CA SER A 208 -2.20 -11.60 -26.03
C SER A 208 -1.41 -10.29 -26.05
N ASN A 209 -2.11 -9.18 -25.72
CA ASN A 209 -1.52 -7.87 -25.46
C ASN A 209 -1.75 -7.49 -23.99
N VAL A 210 -0.67 -7.22 -23.26
CA VAL A 210 -0.74 -6.92 -21.83
C VAL A 210 0.00 -5.62 -21.53
N GLU A 211 -0.66 -4.67 -20.85
CA GLU A 211 -0.11 -3.37 -20.47
C GLU A 211 -0.51 -3.00 -19.05
N SER A 212 0.35 -2.30 -18.32
CA SER A 212 0.05 -1.74 -16.98
C SER A 212 -0.63 -2.75 -16.04
N THR A 213 -0.15 -3.99 -16.02
CA THR A 213 -0.83 -5.13 -15.39
C THR A 213 0.12 -5.90 -14.47
N LEU A 214 -0.41 -6.32 -13.32
CA LEU A 214 0.28 -7.20 -12.38
C LEU A 214 -0.26 -8.62 -12.52
N ILE A 215 0.59 -9.56 -12.88
CA ILE A 215 0.28 -10.97 -13.02
C ILE A 215 1.07 -11.73 -11.97
N TYR A 216 0.37 -12.39 -11.05
CA TYR A 216 1.00 -13.18 -10.00
C TYR A 216 1.45 -14.56 -10.52
N ASN A 217 1.85 -15.46 -9.63
CA ASN A 217 2.46 -16.74 -10.01
C ASN A 217 1.44 -17.75 -10.57
N ASN A 218 1.91 -18.64 -11.44
CA ASN A 218 1.14 -19.76 -12.02
C ASN A 218 -0.10 -19.32 -12.81
N VAL A 219 -0.04 -18.16 -13.46
CA VAL A 219 -1.15 -17.63 -14.26
C VAL A 219 -1.04 -18.05 -15.71
N LYS A 220 -2.17 -18.35 -16.32
CA LYS A 220 -2.27 -18.59 -17.77
C LYS A 220 -3.18 -17.56 -18.39
N VAL A 221 -2.68 -16.87 -19.43
CA VAL A 221 -3.43 -15.88 -20.21
C VAL A 221 -3.37 -16.30 -21.68
N SER A 222 -4.51 -16.29 -22.36
CA SER A 222 -4.59 -16.54 -23.80
C SER A 222 -5.63 -15.65 -24.46
N ASN A 223 -5.38 -15.32 -25.74
CA ASN A 223 -6.33 -14.62 -26.63
C ASN A 223 -6.90 -13.31 -26.03
N ALA A 224 -6.10 -12.54 -25.32
CA ALA A 224 -6.58 -11.43 -24.50
C ALA A 224 -5.89 -10.10 -24.78
N THR A 225 -6.62 -9.00 -24.60
CA THR A 225 -6.06 -7.66 -24.42
C THR A 225 -6.39 -7.19 -23.01
N ILE A 226 -5.35 -6.96 -22.19
CA ILE A 226 -5.47 -6.68 -20.77
C ILE A 226 -4.71 -5.39 -20.45
N GLN A 227 -5.39 -4.46 -19.76
CA GLN A 227 -4.81 -3.20 -19.29
C GLN A 227 -5.25 -2.90 -17.87
N ASN A 228 -4.39 -2.21 -17.11
CA ASN A 228 -4.66 -1.72 -15.75
C ASN A 228 -5.31 -2.77 -14.83
N SER A 229 -4.79 -4.01 -14.88
CA SER A 229 -5.41 -5.17 -14.26
C SER A 229 -4.47 -5.87 -13.27
N ILE A 230 -5.06 -6.67 -12.40
CA ILE A 230 -4.33 -7.55 -11.49
C ILE A 230 -4.90 -8.97 -11.66
N LEU A 231 -4.04 -9.92 -11.99
CA LEU A 231 -4.38 -11.33 -12.07
C LEU A 231 -3.75 -12.07 -10.89
N GLY A 232 -4.58 -12.59 -9.99
CA GLY A 232 -4.14 -13.34 -8.82
C GLY A 232 -3.49 -14.67 -9.20
N SER A 233 -2.74 -15.26 -8.27
CA SER A 233 -2.05 -16.53 -8.50
C SER A 233 -3.02 -17.65 -8.86
N ASN A 234 -2.56 -18.58 -9.74
CA ASN A 234 -3.32 -19.73 -10.22
C ASN A 234 -4.57 -19.39 -11.06
N THR A 235 -4.64 -18.17 -11.59
CA THR A 235 -5.73 -17.73 -12.47
C THR A 235 -5.52 -18.26 -13.89
N ILE A 236 -6.60 -18.67 -14.54
CA ILE A 236 -6.64 -18.96 -15.98
C ILE A 236 -7.62 -17.98 -16.62
N TYR A 237 -7.13 -17.20 -17.58
CA TYR A 237 -7.93 -16.22 -18.31
C TYR A 237 -7.76 -16.42 -19.81
N ASP A 238 -8.87 -16.76 -20.50
CA ASP A 238 -8.94 -16.86 -21.96
C ASP A 238 -9.95 -15.82 -22.48
N GLY A 239 -9.44 -14.80 -23.15
CA GLY A 239 -10.25 -13.69 -23.66
C GLY A 239 -11.18 -14.06 -24.82
N SER A 240 -11.04 -15.25 -25.43
CA SER A 240 -11.93 -15.77 -26.46
C SER A 240 -13.23 -16.37 -25.89
N ASN A 241 -13.24 -16.74 -24.61
CA ASN A 241 -14.36 -17.39 -23.94
C ASN A 241 -15.27 -16.39 -23.22
N LYS A 242 -16.58 -16.71 -23.17
CA LYS A 242 -17.58 -15.94 -22.41
C LYS A 242 -17.63 -16.35 -20.93
N GLU A 243 -16.95 -17.42 -20.54
CA GLU A 243 -16.86 -17.91 -19.17
C GLU A 243 -15.60 -17.37 -18.53
N ILE A 244 -15.74 -16.68 -17.40
CA ILE A 244 -14.67 -16.04 -16.67
C ILE A 244 -14.59 -16.65 -15.26
N PHE A 245 -13.44 -17.23 -14.92
CA PHE A 245 -13.15 -17.73 -13.58
C PHE A 245 -12.19 -16.76 -12.92
N LEU A 246 -12.68 -16.05 -11.89
CA LEU A 246 -11.91 -15.06 -11.15
C LEU A 246 -11.59 -15.59 -9.76
N GLY A 247 -10.41 -15.27 -9.26
CA GLY A 247 -10.03 -15.54 -7.86
C GLY A 247 -10.68 -14.56 -6.89
N ASP A 248 -10.42 -14.77 -5.60
CA ASP A 248 -10.94 -13.91 -4.55
C ASP A 248 -10.56 -12.44 -4.78
N TYR A 249 -11.52 -11.52 -4.53
CA TYR A 249 -11.40 -10.08 -4.68
C TYR A 249 -11.12 -9.58 -6.11
N SER A 250 -11.37 -10.38 -7.13
CA SER A 250 -11.23 -9.96 -8.53
C SER A 250 -12.33 -9.00 -8.94
N GLN A 251 -11.98 -8.00 -9.74
CA GLN A 251 -12.91 -7.02 -10.31
C GLN A 251 -12.68 -6.90 -11.82
N ILE A 252 -13.74 -6.95 -12.61
CA ILE A 252 -13.70 -6.61 -14.04
C ILE A 252 -14.47 -5.31 -14.20
N ASN A 253 -13.78 -4.28 -14.68
CA ASN A 253 -14.40 -3.00 -15.04
C ASN A 253 -14.31 -2.85 -16.55
N ASN A 254 -15.43 -2.63 -17.21
CA ASN A 254 -15.46 -2.09 -18.56
C ASN A 254 -15.56 -0.57 -18.41
N ASP A 255 -14.44 0.14 -18.63
CA ASP A 255 -14.52 1.58 -18.78
C ASP A 255 -15.20 1.87 -20.13
N GLU A 256 -16.35 2.58 -20.07
CA GLU A 256 -16.98 3.20 -21.23
C GLU A 256 -16.19 4.43 -21.70
#